data_0c1f56982ffdf5ca6d04429b56f15772
#
_entry.id   0c1f56982ffdf5ca6d04429b56f15772
#
_cell.length_a   1.000
_cell.length_b   1.000
_cell.length_c   1.000
_cell.angle_alpha   90.00
_cell.angle_beta   90.00
_cell.angle_gamma   90.00
#
_symmetry.space_group_name_H-M   'P 1'
#
loop_
_entity.id
_entity.type
_entity.pdbx_description
1 polymer ?
#
loop_
_entity_poly.entity_id
_entity_poly.type
_entity_poly.pdbx_seq_one_letter_code
_entity_poly.pdbx_strand_id
1 'polypeptide(L)'
;MPINISAPELRELKPRIIVLGVGGAGGNAINGMIDAGLQGVEFIAVNTDAQDLRLSKAQGKIQMGLNLTKGLGAGAKLDIGEAAADESLNEIVNILQGANMVFITAGMGGGTGTGAAHVIARAAKELNILTVGVVTLPFLYEGPSRMRKAQQGLEELRKHVCLLYTSPSPRD
;
A
#
# COMPACT_ATOMS: atom_id res chain seq x y z
N MET A 1 -16.75 53.80 -14.71
CA MET A 1 -16.52 52.42 -15.11
C MET A 1 -17.24 51.47 -14.16
N PRO A 2 -18.15 50.68 -14.65
CA PRO A 2 -18.77 49.70 -13.78
C PRO A 2 -17.73 48.63 -13.41
N ILE A 3 -17.59 48.34 -12.13
CA ILE A 3 -16.74 47.28 -11.63
C ILE A 3 -17.55 45.99 -11.73
N ASN A 4 -17.19 45.12 -12.67
CA ASN A 4 -17.74 43.80 -12.74
C ASN A 4 -17.04 42.88 -11.74
N ILE A 5 -17.66 42.68 -10.60
CA ILE A 5 -17.21 41.70 -9.63
C ILE A 5 -17.98 40.42 -9.94
N SER A 6 -17.37 39.49 -10.66
CA SER A 6 -17.93 38.13 -10.80
C SER A 6 -17.46 37.30 -9.61
N ALA A 7 -18.40 36.62 -8.95
CA ALA A 7 -18.02 35.65 -7.94
C ALA A 7 -17.15 34.55 -8.59
N PRO A 8 -16.09 34.08 -7.91
CA PRO A 8 -15.30 32.99 -8.45
C PRO A 8 -16.18 31.73 -8.62
N GLU A 9 -16.07 31.12 -9.79
CA GLU A 9 -16.77 29.86 -10.03
C GLU A 9 -16.29 28.81 -9.05
N LEU A 10 -17.24 28.20 -8.33
CA LEU A 10 -16.97 27.07 -7.48
C LEU A 10 -16.56 25.88 -8.37
N ARG A 11 -15.33 25.46 -8.27
CA ARG A 11 -14.86 24.25 -8.93
C ARG A 11 -14.88 23.10 -7.92
N GLU A 12 -15.66 22.07 -8.21
CA GLU A 12 -15.55 20.82 -7.48
C GLU A 12 -14.19 20.18 -7.82
N LEU A 13 -13.28 20.22 -6.87
CA LEU A 13 -12.03 19.50 -6.96
C LEU A 13 -12.26 18.09 -6.41
N LYS A 14 -12.26 17.10 -7.29
CA LYS A 14 -12.30 15.70 -6.86
C LYS A 14 -10.90 15.27 -6.48
N PRO A 15 -10.63 14.96 -5.20
CA PRO A 15 -9.32 14.45 -4.83
C PRO A 15 -9.09 13.07 -5.43
N ARG A 16 -7.87 12.83 -5.89
CA ARG A 16 -7.47 11.50 -6.35
C ARG A 16 -6.93 10.71 -5.15
N ILE A 17 -7.63 9.64 -4.79
CA ILE A 17 -7.30 8.77 -3.67
C ILE A 17 -6.93 7.40 -4.21
N ILE A 18 -5.77 6.90 -3.80
CA ILE A 18 -5.28 5.57 -4.15
C ILE A 18 -5.28 4.68 -2.91
N VAL A 19 -5.75 3.46 -3.05
CA VAL A 19 -5.64 2.41 -2.03
C VAL A 19 -4.72 1.33 -2.57
N LEU A 20 -3.54 1.20 -1.96
CA LEU A 20 -2.56 0.19 -2.31
C LEU A 20 -2.70 -1.02 -1.40
N GLY A 21 -2.90 -2.19 -1.97
CA GLY A 21 -2.82 -3.45 -1.25
C GLY A 21 -1.46 -4.09 -1.47
N VAL A 22 -0.62 -4.13 -0.45
CA VAL A 22 0.77 -4.58 -0.53
C VAL A 22 0.90 -5.98 0.05
N GLY A 23 1.42 -6.90 -0.77
CA GLY A 23 1.56 -8.30 -0.41
C GLY A 23 0.23 -9.07 -0.46
N GLY A 24 0.24 -10.32 -0.01
CA GLY A 24 -0.93 -11.19 -0.08
C GLY A 24 -2.10 -10.71 0.77
N ALA A 25 -1.85 -10.36 2.03
CA ALA A 25 -2.88 -9.88 2.93
C ALA A 25 -3.44 -8.52 2.49
N GLY A 26 -2.58 -7.61 2.03
CA GLY A 26 -3.00 -6.32 1.48
C GLY A 26 -3.87 -6.49 0.23
N GLY A 27 -3.50 -7.40 -0.65
CA GLY A 27 -4.28 -7.75 -1.84
C GLY A 27 -5.66 -8.30 -1.49
N ASN A 28 -5.74 -9.17 -0.50
CA ASN A 28 -7.02 -9.70 -0.01
C ASN A 28 -7.89 -8.61 0.59
N ALA A 29 -7.29 -7.69 1.33
CA ALA A 29 -8.02 -6.57 1.92
C ALA A 29 -8.68 -5.70 0.85
N ILE A 30 -7.96 -5.33 -0.20
CA ILE A 30 -8.55 -4.52 -1.28
C ILE A 30 -9.58 -5.29 -2.10
N ASN A 31 -9.42 -6.59 -2.28
CA ASN A 31 -10.46 -7.42 -2.90
C ASN A 31 -11.77 -7.35 -2.08
N GLY A 32 -11.67 -7.41 -0.77
CA GLY A 32 -12.82 -7.25 0.13
C GLY A 32 -13.49 -5.89 0.00
N MET A 33 -12.71 -4.83 -0.10
CA MET A 33 -13.22 -3.46 -0.30
C MET A 33 -13.95 -3.31 -1.63
N ILE A 34 -13.40 -3.92 -2.70
CA ILE A 34 -14.01 -3.92 -4.04
C ILE A 34 -15.33 -4.69 -4.01
N ASP A 35 -15.36 -5.86 -3.39
CA ASP A 35 -16.56 -6.68 -3.26
C ASP A 35 -17.65 -5.98 -2.43
N ALA A 36 -17.26 -5.18 -1.45
CA ALA A 36 -18.17 -4.38 -0.64
C ALA A 36 -18.71 -3.14 -1.37
N GLY A 37 -18.24 -2.87 -2.60
CA GLY A 37 -18.73 -1.77 -3.42
C GLY A 37 -18.15 -0.41 -3.08
N LEU A 38 -16.99 -0.34 -2.43
CA LEU A 38 -16.32 0.93 -2.14
C LEU A 38 -15.95 1.64 -3.44
N GLN A 39 -16.41 2.88 -3.59
CA GLN A 39 -16.21 3.70 -4.78
C GLN A 39 -15.47 4.99 -4.46
N GLY A 40 -15.06 5.70 -5.50
CA GLY A 40 -14.39 7.00 -5.37
C GLY A 40 -12.88 6.91 -5.12
N VAL A 41 -12.32 5.71 -5.16
CA VAL A 41 -10.88 5.47 -5.00
C VAL A 41 -10.36 4.55 -6.10
N GLU A 42 -9.06 4.64 -6.35
CA GLU A 42 -8.37 3.72 -7.26
C GLU A 42 -7.72 2.60 -6.44
N PHE A 43 -7.98 1.36 -6.79
CA PHE A 43 -7.36 0.20 -6.15
C PHE A 43 -6.17 -0.29 -6.96
N ILE A 44 -5.04 -0.47 -6.29
CA ILE A 44 -3.81 -0.97 -6.91
C ILE A 44 -3.24 -2.08 -6.04
N ALA A 45 -3.08 -3.27 -6.63
CA ALA A 45 -2.43 -4.39 -5.96
C ALA A 45 -0.93 -4.37 -6.27
N VAL A 46 -0.12 -4.47 -5.23
CA VAL A 46 1.34 -4.46 -5.33
C VAL A 46 1.87 -5.71 -4.65
N ASN A 47 2.54 -6.58 -5.39
CA ASN A 47 3.02 -7.84 -4.85
C ASN A 47 4.24 -8.34 -5.63
N THR A 48 5.00 -9.22 -5.00
CA THR A 48 6.08 -9.98 -5.64
C THR A 48 5.58 -11.30 -6.26
N ASP A 49 4.44 -11.79 -5.78
CA ASP A 49 3.84 -13.03 -6.24
C ASP A 49 2.90 -12.78 -7.43
N ALA A 50 3.29 -13.34 -8.59
CA ALA A 50 2.51 -13.17 -9.82
C ALA A 50 1.15 -13.84 -9.76
N GLN A 51 1.03 -14.93 -9.03
CA GLN A 51 -0.22 -15.69 -8.92
C GLN A 51 -1.27 -14.90 -8.12
N ASP A 52 -0.86 -14.31 -7.00
CA ASP A 52 -1.73 -13.45 -6.21
C ASP A 52 -2.22 -12.26 -7.04
N LEU A 53 -1.36 -11.67 -7.84
CA LEU A 53 -1.72 -10.55 -8.71
C LEU A 53 -2.74 -10.94 -9.78
N ARG A 54 -2.65 -12.15 -10.34
CA ARG A 54 -3.64 -12.64 -11.30
C ARG A 54 -5.03 -12.75 -10.69
N LEU A 55 -5.10 -13.13 -9.42
CA LEU A 55 -6.36 -13.30 -8.69
C LEU A 55 -6.91 -11.97 -8.13
N SER A 56 -6.13 -10.90 -8.21
CA SER A 56 -6.53 -9.60 -7.69
C SER A 56 -7.65 -8.99 -8.55
N LYS A 57 -8.62 -8.39 -7.88
CA LYS A 57 -9.73 -7.62 -8.48
C LYS A 57 -9.38 -6.16 -8.73
N ALA A 58 -8.19 -5.73 -8.33
CA ALA A 58 -7.75 -4.35 -8.50
C ALA A 58 -7.59 -3.98 -9.96
N GLN A 59 -7.92 -2.73 -10.29
CA GLN A 59 -7.75 -2.18 -11.64
C GLN A 59 -6.27 -2.03 -12.01
N GLY A 60 -5.46 -1.56 -11.05
CA GLY A 60 -4.02 -1.44 -11.21
C GLY A 60 -3.30 -2.58 -10.53
N LYS A 61 -2.23 -3.06 -11.15
CA LYS A 61 -1.39 -4.12 -10.60
C LYS A 61 0.07 -3.80 -10.86
N ILE A 62 0.88 -3.90 -9.82
CA ILE A 62 2.33 -3.76 -9.92
C ILE A 62 2.98 -5.04 -9.41
N GLN A 63 3.76 -5.69 -10.27
CA GLN A 63 4.60 -6.79 -9.85
C GLN A 63 5.98 -6.24 -9.48
N MET A 64 6.29 -6.32 -8.18
CA MET A 64 7.58 -5.86 -7.66
C MET A 64 8.66 -6.93 -7.80
N GLY A 65 9.90 -6.49 -7.99
CA GLY A 65 11.06 -7.35 -7.88
C GLY A 65 11.08 -8.50 -8.88
N LEU A 66 10.68 -8.25 -10.13
CA LEU A 66 10.64 -9.25 -11.21
C LEU A 66 11.94 -10.02 -11.35
N ASN A 67 13.08 -9.31 -11.33
CA ASN A 67 14.38 -9.91 -11.46
C ASN A 67 14.84 -10.63 -10.18
N LEU A 68 14.40 -10.12 -9.02
CA LEU A 68 14.81 -10.63 -7.73
C LEU A 68 14.06 -11.92 -7.35
N THR A 69 12.74 -11.95 -7.56
CA THR A 69 11.89 -13.06 -7.10
C THR A 69 11.39 -13.96 -8.23
N LYS A 70 11.46 -13.49 -9.47
CA LYS A 70 10.93 -14.18 -10.66
C LYS A 70 9.46 -14.61 -10.51
N GLY A 71 8.69 -13.83 -9.77
CA GLY A 71 7.27 -14.08 -9.55
C GLY A 71 6.93 -15.08 -8.45
N LEU A 72 7.92 -15.56 -7.72
CA LEU A 72 7.73 -16.57 -6.67
C LEU A 72 7.44 -16.01 -5.27
N GLY A 73 7.44 -14.68 -5.13
CA GLY A 73 7.23 -14.03 -3.85
C GLY A 73 8.50 -13.86 -3.02
N ALA A 74 8.37 -13.25 -1.84
CA ALA A 74 9.51 -12.91 -0.97
C ALA A 74 9.91 -14.04 0.00
N GLY A 75 9.15 -15.12 0.07
CA GLY A 75 9.41 -16.22 0.98
C GLY A 75 9.44 -15.82 2.46
N ALA A 76 8.59 -14.88 2.86
CA ALA A 76 8.51 -14.31 4.21
C ALA A 76 9.81 -13.63 4.69
N LYS A 77 10.66 -13.17 3.78
CA LYS A 77 11.89 -12.45 4.10
C LYS A 77 11.69 -10.95 3.89
N LEU A 78 11.90 -10.17 4.96
CA LEU A 78 11.75 -8.72 4.96
C LEU A 78 12.66 -8.01 3.97
N ASP A 79 13.91 -8.38 3.95
CA ASP A 79 14.94 -7.80 3.08
C ASP A 79 14.61 -8.01 1.59
N ILE A 80 14.00 -9.14 1.25
CA ILE A 80 13.55 -9.39 -0.12
C ILE A 80 12.35 -8.52 -0.49
N GLY A 81 11.40 -8.36 0.41
CA GLY A 81 10.27 -7.45 0.20
C GLY A 81 10.71 -6.00 0.03
N GLU A 82 11.64 -5.54 0.85
CA GLU A 82 12.23 -4.21 0.77
C GLU A 82 13.00 -4.01 -0.54
N ALA A 83 13.87 -4.95 -0.90
CA ALA A 83 14.64 -4.88 -2.14
C ALA A 83 13.75 -4.95 -3.39
N ALA A 84 12.68 -5.71 -3.34
CA ALA A 84 11.70 -5.79 -4.42
C ALA A 84 11.00 -4.46 -4.65
N ALA A 85 10.64 -3.76 -3.58
CA ALA A 85 10.04 -2.43 -3.68
C ALA A 85 11.05 -1.41 -4.22
N ASP A 86 12.30 -1.47 -3.80
CA ASP A 86 13.36 -0.61 -4.33
C ASP A 86 13.60 -0.85 -5.82
N GLU A 87 13.60 -2.09 -6.28
CA GLU A 87 13.71 -2.43 -7.70
C GLU A 87 12.60 -1.83 -8.55
N SER A 88 11.39 -1.79 -8.01
CA SER A 88 10.19 -1.31 -8.72
C SER A 88 9.80 0.12 -8.35
N LEU A 89 10.69 0.86 -7.68
CA LEU A 89 10.36 2.17 -7.13
C LEU A 89 9.91 3.18 -8.18
N ASN A 90 10.53 3.19 -9.36
CA ASN A 90 10.16 4.10 -10.45
C ASN A 90 8.72 3.85 -10.92
N GLU A 91 8.31 2.61 -11.05
CA GLU A 91 6.96 2.24 -11.43
C GLU A 91 5.94 2.66 -10.37
N ILE A 92 6.28 2.42 -9.10
CA ILE A 92 5.45 2.83 -7.96
C ILE A 92 5.29 4.36 -7.94
N VAL A 93 6.38 5.10 -8.08
CA VAL A 93 6.36 6.57 -8.11
C VAL A 93 5.51 7.09 -9.26
N ASN A 94 5.63 6.51 -10.45
CA ASN A 94 4.84 6.92 -11.61
C ASN A 94 3.33 6.78 -11.35
N ILE A 95 2.91 5.70 -10.70
CA ILE A 95 1.50 5.48 -10.38
C ILE A 95 1.01 6.45 -9.29
N LEU A 96 1.85 6.74 -8.31
CA LEU A 96 1.50 7.62 -7.20
C LEU A 96 1.46 9.11 -7.58
N GLN A 97 2.15 9.51 -8.63
CA GLN A 97 2.21 10.93 -9.02
C GLN A 97 0.83 11.50 -9.31
N GLY A 98 0.56 12.67 -8.73
CA GLY A 98 -0.72 13.35 -8.88
C GLY A 98 -1.79 12.90 -7.90
N ALA A 99 -1.54 11.89 -7.08
CA ALA A 99 -2.47 11.51 -6.02
C ALA A 99 -2.45 12.55 -4.89
N ASN A 100 -3.60 12.80 -4.29
CA ASN A 100 -3.73 13.67 -3.13
C ASN A 100 -3.55 12.88 -1.83
N MET A 101 -3.98 11.63 -1.82
CA MET A 101 -3.95 10.77 -0.66
C MET A 101 -3.71 9.33 -1.07
N VAL A 102 -2.94 8.60 -0.28
CA VAL A 102 -2.73 7.17 -0.47
C VAL A 102 -2.93 6.43 0.85
N PHE A 103 -3.71 5.36 0.78
CA PHE A 103 -3.84 4.37 1.84
C PHE A 103 -2.97 3.17 1.48
N ILE A 104 -2.08 2.80 2.38
CA ILE A 104 -1.24 1.61 2.23
C ILE A 104 -1.76 0.55 3.19
N THR A 105 -2.31 -0.52 2.64
CA THR A 105 -2.79 -1.66 3.45
C THR A 105 -1.88 -2.85 3.25
N ALA A 106 -1.48 -3.46 4.36
CA ALA A 106 -0.57 -4.60 4.37
C ALA A 106 -0.77 -5.45 5.62
N GLY A 107 -0.46 -6.73 5.51
CA GLY A 107 -0.33 -7.60 6.67
C GLY A 107 1.12 -7.61 7.15
N MET A 108 1.35 -7.26 8.40
CA MET A 108 2.67 -7.32 9.01
C MET A 108 3.01 -8.74 9.46
N GLY A 109 4.27 -9.10 9.38
CA GLY A 109 4.78 -10.42 9.76
C GLY A 109 5.18 -11.31 8.58
N GLY A 110 4.66 -11.05 7.38
CA GLY A 110 5.14 -11.68 6.15
C GLY A 110 6.37 -10.99 5.58
N GLY A 111 6.79 -11.38 4.39
CA GLY A 111 7.96 -10.78 3.72
C GLY A 111 7.63 -9.54 2.92
N THR A 112 6.72 -9.67 1.96
CA THR A 112 6.44 -8.61 0.99
C THR A 112 5.79 -7.39 1.63
N GLY A 113 4.67 -7.58 2.32
CA GLY A 113 3.95 -6.45 2.94
C GLY A 113 4.79 -5.75 3.99
N THR A 114 5.43 -6.51 4.87
CA THR A 114 6.24 -5.98 5.97
C THR A 114 7.46 -5.22 5.46
N GLY A 115 8.15 -5.77 4.46
CA GLY A 115 9.36 -5.17 3.92
C GLY A 115 9.11 -4.04 2.94
N ALA A 116 8.06 -4.11 2.15
CA ALA A 116 7.79 -3.14 1.09
C ALA A 116 6.99 -1.91 1.53
N ALA A 117 6.12 -2.06 2.53
CA ALA A 117 5.19 -1.00 2.92
C ALA A 117 5.90 0.32 3.26
N HIS A 118 6.97 0.28 4.04
CA HIS A 118 7.69 1.49 4.42
C HIS A 118 8.43 2.14 3.25
N VAL A 119 8.93 1.37 2.30
CA VAL A 119 9.59 1.89 1.09
C VAL A 119 8.58 2.68 0.25
N ILE A 120 7.40 2.12 0.06
CA ILE A 120 6.31 2.76 -0.67
C ILE A 120 5.83 4.01 0.07
N ALA A 121 5.67 3.93 1.38
CA ALA A 121 5.25 5.08 2.20
C ALA A 121 6.25 6.23 2.14
N ARG A 122 7.54 5.93 2.18
CA ARG A 122 8.60 6.93 2.02
C ARG A 122 8.51 7.63 0.68
N ALA A 123 8.31 6.88 -0.40
CA ALA A 123 8.17 7.43 -1.73
C ALA A 123 6.94 8.36 -1.83
N ALA A 124 5.80 7.95 -1.28
CA ALA A 124 4.59 8.76 -1.24
C ALA A 124 4.80 10.06 -0.46
N LYS A 125 5.47 9.98 0.69
CA LYS A 125 5.79 11.16 1.50
C LYS A 125 6.70 12.14 0.75
N GLU A 126 7.71 11.64 0.06
CA GLU A 126 8.61 12.47 -0.76
C GLU A 126 7.88 13.18 -1.90
N LEU A 127 6.79 12.62 -2.39
CA LEU A 127 5.92 13.23 -3.39
C LEU A 127 4.88 14.19 -2.78
N ASN A 128 4.96 14.48 -1.50
CA ASN A 128 4.00 15.30 -0.75
C ASN A 128 2.56 14.77 -0.79
N ILE A 129 2.40 13.46 -0.83
CA ILE A 129 1.09 12.80 -0.79
C ILE A 129 0.76 12.51 0.67
N LEU A 130 -0.48 12.80 1.09
CA LEU A 130 -0.96 12.42 2.41
C LEU A 130 -1.03 10.89 2.49
N THR A 131 -0.21 10.30 3.35
CA THR A 131 0.00 8.86 3.43
C THR A 131 -0.57 8.29 4.72
N VAL A 132 -1.48 7.31 4.59
CA VAL A 132 -2.11 6.62 5.71
C VAL A 132 -1.78 5.13 5.64
N GLY A 133 -1.28 4.58 6.72
CA GLY A 133 -1.05 3.14 6.85
C GLY A 133 -2.23 2.46 7.54
N VAL A 134 -2.71 1.38 6.96
CA VAL A 134 -3.74 0.51 7.54
C VAL A 134 -3.21 -0.91 7.50
N VAL A 135 -2.77 -1.43 8.63
CA VAL A 135 -2.07 -2.70 8.69
C VAL A 135 -2.68 -3.64 9.69
N THR A 136 -2.54 -4.94 9.42
CA THR A 136 -2.89 -5.99 10.37
C THR A 136 -1.64 -6.56 11.02
N LEU A 137 -1.76 -6.92 12.30
CA LEU A 137 -0.71 -7.59 13.05
C LEU A 137 -1.00 -9.09 13.14
N PRO A 138 0.04 -9.94 13.19
CA PRO A 138 -0.18 -11.36 13.38
C PRO A 138 -0.73 -11.63 14.78
N PHE A 139 -1.48 -12.72 14.92
CA PHE A 139 -1.90 -13.21 16.22
C PHE A 139 -0.70 -13.76 17.01
N LEU A 140 -0.79 -13.75 18.33
CA LEU A 140 0.28 -14.26 19.20
C LEU A 140 0.63 -15.73 18.91
N TYR A 141 -0.36 -16.55 18.54
CA TYR A 141 -0.13 -17.95 18.20
C TYR A 141 0.60 -18.18 16.89
N GLU A 142 0.75 -17.15 16.04
CA GLU A 142 1.53 -17.26 14.79
C GLU A 142 3.04 -17.29 15.05
N GLY A 143 3.44 -17.06 16.28
CA GLY A 143 4.80 -17.23 16.77
C GLY A 143 5.56 -15.94 17.00
N PRO A 144 6.56 -15.98 17.89
CA PRO A 144 7.34 -14.80 18.25
C PRO A 144 8.19 -14.26 17.10
N SER A 145 8.65 -15.11 16.20
CA SER A 145 9.43 -14.68 15.02
C SER A 145 8.61 -13.78 14.09
N ARG A 146 7.36 -14.19 13.81
CA ARG A 146 6.46 -13.43 12.96
C ARG A 146 6.08 -12.09 13.60
N MET A 147 5.86 -12.09 14.92
CA MET A 147 5.57 -10.87 15.67
C MET A 147 6.77 -9.90 15.67
N ARG A 148 7.99 -10.39 15.81
CA ARG A 148 9.20 -9.55 15.73
C ARG A 148 9.34 -8.88 14.37
N LYS A 149 9.10 -9.62 13.29
CA LYS A 149 9.11 -9.08 11.92
C LYS A 149 8.04 -8.00 11.76
N ALA A 150 6.85 -8.26 12.29
CA ALA A 150 5.75 -7.31 12.27
C ALA A 150 6.10 -6.01 12.99
N GLN A 151 6.69 -6.09 14.16
CA GLN A 151 7.11 -4.92 14.94
C GLN A 151 8.20 -4.11 14.21
N GLN A 152 9.16 -4.79 13.60
CA GLN A 152 10.19 -4.15 12.80
C GLN A 152 9.59 -3.36 11.62
N GLY A 153 8.72 -4.00 10.85
CA GLY A 153 8.06 -3.35 9.72
C GLY A 153 7.18 -2.19 10.15
N LEU A 154 6.49 -2.34 11.29
CA LEU A 154 5.64 -1.30 11.86
C LEU A 154 6.44 -0.06 12.26
N GLU A 155 7.59 -0.24 12.92
CA GLU A 155 8.47 0.87 13.30
C GLU A 155 8.98 1.64 12.08
N GLU A 156 9.38 0.94 11.05
CA GLU A 156 9.83 1.58 9.81
C GLU A 156 8.68 2.31 9.09
N LEU A 157 7.52 1.70 9.00
CA LEU A 157 6.35 2.30 8.38
C LEU A 157 5.91 3.57 9.11
N ARG A 158 5.92 3.55 10.43
CA ARG A 158 5.50 4.69 11.27
C ARG A 158 6.26 5.97 10.97
N LYS A 159 7.51 5.87 10.56
CA LYS A 159 8.36 7.02 10.22
C LYS A 159 7.87 7.77 8.98
N HIS A 160 7.08 7.14 8.13
CA HIS A 160 6.75 7.66 6.81
C HIS A 160 5.24 7.88 6.57
N VAL A 161 4.41 7.63 7.57
CA VAL A 161 2.96 7.83 7.45
C VAL A 161 2.48 8.94 8.36
N CYS A 162 1.44 9.65 7.93
CA CYS A 162 0.80 10.70 8.72
C CYS A 162 -0.10 10.10 9.80
N LEU A 163 -0.71 8.96 9.50
CA LEU A 163 -1.58 8.22 10.41
C LEU A 163 -1.35 6.74 10.19
N LEU A 164 -1.26 6.00 11.28
CA LEU A 164 -1.12 4.55 11.25
C LEU A 164 -2.24 3.91 12.06
N TYR A 165 -3.06 3.12 11.37
CA TYR A 165 -4.08 2.30 11.99
C TYR A 165 -3.63 0.84 12.01
N THR A 166 -3.66 0.21 13.17
CA THR A 166 -3.32 -1.20 13.34
C THR A 166 -4.52 -1.98 13.82
N SER A 167 -4.69 -3.18 13.30
CA SER A 167 -5.79 -4.07 13.63
C SER A 167 -5.24 -5.49 13.82
N PRO A 168 -5.86 -6.32 14.67
CA PRO A 168 -5.55 -7.74 14.65
C PRO A 168 -5.91 -8.33 13.29
N SER A 169 -5.22 -9.42 12.91
CA SER A 169 -5.54 -10.11 11.67
C SER A 169 -7.01 -10.54 11.67
N PRO A 170 -7.75 -10.39 10.55
CA PRO A 170 -9.15 -10.82 10.46
C PRO A 170 -9.32 -12.34 10.39
N ARG A 171 -8.25 -13.12 10.48
CA ARG A 171 -8.34 -14.58 10.56
C ARG A 171 -8.75 -15.00 11.95
N ASP A 172 -9.83 -15.69 11.99
CA ASP A 172 -10.29 -16.39 13.20
C ASP A 172 -9.53 -17.71 13.42
#